data_8e45bca568c5f5c56dc59d7c87ce3ee8
#
_entry.id   8e45bca568c5f5c56dc59d7c87ce3ee8
#
_cell.length_a   1.000
_cell.length_b   1.000
_cell.length_c   1.000
_cell.angle_alpha   90.00
_cell.angle_beta   90.00
_cell.angle_gamma   90.00
#
_symmetry.space_group_name_H-M   'P 1'
#
loop_
_entity.id
_entity.type
_entity.pdbx_description
1 polymer ?
#
loop_
_entity_poly.entity_id
_entity_poly.type
_entity_poly.pdbx_seq_one_letter_code
_entity_poly.pdbx_strand_id
1 'polypeptide(L)'
;MIEFRNVSFSYPDSADGGLKNIDLTIPDGQCVLLCGRSGCGKTTLTRLINGLIPQFFAGNLSGEILLDGDNLADLPMYRIAEKVGSVFQNPRTQFFNVDTDSEIAFGMENRAVPQEQMERRVTETARTLHIENLLGRNIFALSGGEKQKIAFASVYAMNPEVYLLDEPSSNLDMTAIGELHEHLRLIKSQGKTVIVAEHRLYYLMDVADRIIYLENGRIAGDFTPEQFRSLSAAERQAMGLRAIDLREETPVYFPATSQSSVLELKDVLLAYKKQPVLEDVSLKAAPGEVIAVVGHNGAGKTTFSRALCGLHKEASGAYLWNGKPQKPKVRMKHSYMVMQDVNYQLFAESVEAECTFGIRHPDTELAKRTIEELGLAPLCEWHPNTLSGGQKQRLAVATSMVCGKELLVFDEPTSGLDYDSMERLSSLIRRLSDMGKVIFVVTHDYEFVCRTCGRVLHLDGGGIQDDMNLTEENLPKIKEFFDVR
;
A
#
# COMPACT_ATOMS: atom_id res chain seq x y z
N MET A 1 -3.79 -15.64 25.30
CA MET A 1 -2.35 -15.25 25.46
C MET A 1 -1.52 -15.96 24.39
N ILE A 2 -0.56 -15.27 23.77
CA ILE A 2 0.36 -15.83 22.77
C ILE A 2 1.78 -15.77 23.33
N GLU A 3 2.52 -16.89 23.26
CA GLU A 3 3.91 -16.95 23.73
C GLU A 3 4.81 -17.55 22.66
N PHE A 4 5.93 -16.89 22.40
CA PHE A 4 7.06 -17.41 21.62
C PHE A 4 8.20 -17.72 22.58
N ARG A 5 8.73 -18.96 22.54
CA ARG A 5 9.84 -19.42 23.36
C ARG A 5 11.01 -19.83 22.50
N ASN A 6 12.01 -18.99 22.41
CA ASN A 6 13.23 -19.17 21.61
C ASN A 6 12.94 -19.62 20.17
N VAL A 7 11.98 -18.93 19.51
CA VAL A 7 11.51 -19.30 18.17
C VAL A 7 12.45 -18.79 17.12
N SER A 8 12.91 -19.67 16.24
CA SER A 8 13.64 -19.31 15.02
C SER A 8 13.01 -19.99 13.82
N PHE A 9 12.96 -19.25 12.69
CA PHE A 9 12.44 -19.76 11.42
C PHE A 9 13.25 -19.24 10.25
N SER A 10 13.55 -20.12 9.28
CA SER A 10 14.17 -19.74 8.02
C SER A 10 13.44 -20.38 6.84
N TYR A 11 13.22 -19.58 5.78
CA TYR A 11 12.74 -20.10 4.50
C TYR A 11 13.83 -20.89 3.79
N PRO A 12 13.49 -21.93 2.97
CA PRO A 12 14.50 -22.82 2.38
C PRO A 12 15.55 -22.11 1.52
N ASP A 13 15.12 -21.12 0.73
CA ASP A 13 15.94 -20.49 -0.31
C ASP A 13 16.17 -19.00 -0.07
N SER A 14 15.93 -18.50 1.16
CA SER A 14 16.05 -17.07 1.47
C SER A 14 16.75 -16.85 2.81
N ALA A 15 17.75 -15.98 2.81
CA ALA A 15 18.37 -15.50 4.04
C ALA A 15 17.52 -14.40 4.71
N ASP A 16 16.61 -13.78 3.96
CA ASP A 16 15.78 -12.66 4.41
C ASP A 16 14.40 -13.12 4.88
N GLY A 17 13.77 -12.31 5.73
CA GLY A 17 12.41 -12.54 6.22
C GLY A 17 12.28 -13.65 7.25
N GLY A 18 13.36 -14.34 7.62
CA GLY A 18 13.39 -15.31 8.72
C GLY A 18 13.36 -14.65 10.09
N LEU A 19 13.17 -15.48 11.14
CA LEU A 19 13.19 -15.05 12.53
C LEU A 19 14.30 -15.78 13.31
N LYS A 20 14.87 -15.09 14.30
CA LYS A 20 16.03 -15.60 15.06
C LYS A 20 15.84 -15.35 16.55
N ASN A 21 15.68 -16.43 17.32
CA ASN A 21 15.60 -16.42 18.77
C ASN A 21 14.56 -15.39 19.27
N ILE A 22 13.32 -15.57 18.84
CA ILE A 22 12.20 -14.72 19.27
C ILE A 22 11.69 -15.25 20.60
N ASP A 23 11.75 -14.41 21.62
CA ASP A 23 11.07 -14.57 22.90
C ASP A 23 10.09 -13.43 23.04
N LEU A 24 8.78 -13.73 23.05
CA LEU A 24 7.72 -12.72 23.05
C LEU A 24 6.48 -13.28 23.72
N THR A 25 5.94 -12.54 24.68
CA THR A 25 4.63 -12.82 25.26
C THR A 25 3.67 -11.67 24.95
N ILE A 26 2.51 -12.00 24.38
CA ILE A 26 1.41 -11.06 24.10
C ILE A 26 0.22 -11.46 24.97
N PRO A 27 -0.09 -10.68 26.04
CA PRO A 27 -1.26 -10.89 26.87
C PRO A 27 -2.58 -10.73 26.12
N ASP A 28 -3.65 -11.32 26.64
CA ASP A 28 -4.98 -11.09 26.09
C ASP A 28 -5.42 -9.62 26.23
N GLY A 29 -6.15 -9.15 25.22
CA GLY A 29 -6.66 -7.80 25.17
C GLY A 29 -5.63 -6.72 24.82
N GLN A 30 -4.36 -7.09 24.58
CA GLN A 30 -3.32 -6.14 24.20
C GLN A 30 -3.37 -5.83 22.70
N CYS A 31 -3.22 -4.55 22.35
CA CYS A 31 -2.99 -4.12 20.97
C CYS A 31 -1.49 -3.94 20.73
N VAL A 32 -0.90 -4.78 19.88
CA VAL A 32 0.53 -4.82 19.56
C VAL A 32 0.78 -4.35 18.13
N LEU A 33 1.61 -3.34 17.97
CA LEU A 33 2.11 -2.88 16.69
C LEU A 33 3.47 -3.54 16.40
N LEU A 34 3.58 -4.25 15.30
CA LEU A 34 4.84 -4.78 14.76
C LEU A 34 5.36 -3.83 13.68
N CYS A 35 6.52 -3.24 13.90
CA CYS A 35 7.15 -2.32 12.95
C CYS A 35 8.58 -2.72 12.64
N GLY A 36 9.14 -2.14 11.57
CA GLY A 36 10.50 -2.40 11.10
C GLY A 36 10.59 -2.37 9.57
N ARG A 37 11.78 -2.50 9.04
CA ARG A 37 12.07 -2.50 7.60
C ARG A 37 11.35 -3.63 6.87
N SER A 38 11.17 -3.48 5.56
CA SER A 38 10.70 -4.56 4.71
C SER A 38 11.67 -5.75 4.77
N GLY A 39 11.13 -6.98 4.88
CA GLY A 39 11.93 -8.19 5.04
C GLY A 39 12.49 -8.45 6.46
N CYS A 40 12.19 -7.63 7.46
CA CYS A 40 12.69 -7.83 8.83
C CYS A 40 11.99 -8.99 9.59
N GLY A 41 10.94 -9.60 9.02
CA GLY A 41 10.26 -10.76 9.62
C GLY A 41 8.84 -10.49 10.16
N LYS A 42 8.24 -9.31 9.98
CA LYS A 42 6.86 -8.99 10.44
C LYS A 42 5.83 -10.01 9.95
N THR A 43 5.74 -10.18 8.62
CA THR A 43 4.82 -11.16 8.00
C THR A 43 5.14 -12.60 8.38
N THR A 44 6.41 -12.93 8.65
CA THR A 44 6.78 -14.27 9.14
C THR A 44 6.26 -14.50 10.56
N LEU A 45 6.36 -13.49 11.42
CA LEU A 45 5.81 -13.56 12.78
C LEU A 45 4.27 -13.69 12.74
N THR A 46 3.59 -12.94 11.88
CA THR A 46 2.13 -13.07 11.71
C THR A 46 1.73 -14.46 11.19
N ARG A 47 2.49 -15.02 10.23
CA ARG A 47 2.26 -16.38 9.69
C ARG A 47 2.51 -17.51 10.70
N LEU A 48 3.38 -17.29 11.66
CA LEU A 48 3.57 -18.22 12.77
C LEU A 48 2.37 -18.20 13.72
N ILE A 49 1.84 -17.02 14.04
CA ILE A 49 0.68 -16.87 14.94
C ILE A 49 -0.58 -17.51 14.37
N ASN A 50 -0.83 -17.37 13.06
CA ASN A 50 -2.01 -17.96 12.43
C ASN A 50 -1.82 -19.40 11.93
N GLY A 51 -0.65 -20.01 12.20
CA GLY A 51 -0.35 -21.40 11.84
C GLY A 51 -0.06 -21.64 10.35
N LEU A 52 0.01 -20.59 9.51
CA LEU A 52 0.39 -20.76 8.09
C LEU A 52 1.83 -21.24 7.94
N ILE A 53 2.69 -20.97 8.91
CA ILE A 53 3.98 -21.60 9.07
C ILE A 53 3.84 -22.63 10.21
N PRO A 54 4.25 -23.88 10.01
CA PRO A 54 4.90 -24.46 8.83
C PRO A 54 3.94 -25.09 7.81
N GLN A 55 2.62 -25.04 8.01
CA GLN A 55 1.66 -25.86 7.25
C GLN A 55 1.60 -25.51 5.75
N PHE A 56 1.69 -24.21 5.38
CA PHE A 56 1.64 -23.75 4.00
C PHE A 56 2.97 -23.17 3.51
N PHE A 57 3.77 -22.67 4.43
CA PHE A 57 5.09 -22.14 4.12
C PHE A 57 6.15 -23.05 4.73
N ALA A 58 6.80 -23.82 3.89
CA ALA A 58 7.89 -24.71 4.30
C ALA A 58 9.09 -23.92 4.83
N GLY A 59 9.82 -24.49 5.76
CA GLY A 59 11.03 -23.93 6.34
C GLY A 59 11.51 -24.67 7.57
N ASN A 60 12.62 -24.21 8.14
CA ASN A 60 13.16 -24.76 9.35
C ASN A 60 12.66 -23.95 10.55
N LEU A 61 11.74 -24.54 11.31
CA LEU A 61 11.20 -23.98 12.55
C LEU A 61 11.82 -24.65 13.77
N SER A 62 12.24 -23.85 14.75
CA SER A 62 12.68 -24.31 16.06
C SER A 62 12.09 -23.44 17.16
N GLY A 63 12.05 -23.94 18.40
CA GLY A 63 11.37 -23.29 19.53
C GLY A 63 9.91 -23.69 19.60
N GLU A 64 9.15 -23.05 20.47
CA GLU A 64 7.73 -23.33 20.73
C GLU A 64 6.88 -22.07 20.62
N ILE A 65 5.68 -22.20 20.04
CA ILE A 65 4.68 -21.13 19.98
C ILE A 65 3.43 -21.64 20.67
N LEU A 66 3.00 -20.94 21.70
CA LEU A 66 1.84 -21.32 22.48
C LEU A 66 0.70 -20.32 22.26
N LEU A 67 -0.50 -20.85 22.09
CA LEU A 67 -1.76 -20.10 22.06
C LEU A 67 -2.64 -20.59 23.21
N ASP A 68 -2.84 -19.77 24.23
CA ASP A 68 -3.54 -20.11 25.48
C ASP A 68 -2.94 -21.32 26.20
N GLY A 69 -1.63 -21.51 26.09
CA GLY A 69 -0.90 -22.64 26.69
C GLY A 69 -0.79 -23.88 25.80
N ASP A 70 -1.57 -23.97 24.74
CA ASP A 70 -1.49 -25.08 23.77
C ASP A 70 -0.42 -24.80 22.71
N ASN A 71 0.43 -25.78 22.40
CA ASN A 71 1.42 -25.61 21.33
C ASN A 71 0.73 -25.57 19.97
N LEU A 72 0.97 -24.49 19.20
CA LEU A 72 0.38 -24.31 17.87
C LEU A 72 0.74 -25.43 16.89
N ALA A 73 1.89 -26.09 17.06
CA ALA A 73 2.30 -27.19 16.21
C ALA A 73 1.38 -28.43 16.38
N ASP A 74 0.75 -28.57 17.54
CA ASP A 74 -0.13 -29.69 17.86
C ASP A 74 -1.61 -29.39 17.54
N LEU A 75 -1.94 -28.13 17.26
CA LEU A 75 -3.31 -27.73 16.95
C LEU A 75 -3.62 -27.91 15.46
N PRO A 76 -4.77 -28.50 15.12
CA PRO A 76 -5.23 -28.50 13.74
C PRO A 76 -5.61 -27.08 13.30
N MET A 77 -5.40 -26.74 12.01
CA MET A 77 -5.58 -25.41 11.45
C MET A 77 -6.95 -24.79 11.78
N TYR A 78 -8.02 -25.57 11.76
CA TYR A 78 -9.36 -25.07 12.04
C TYR A 78 -9.50 -24.54 13.49
N ARG A 79 -8.78 -25.15 14.45
CA ARG A 79 -8.76 -24.68 15.85
C ARG A 79 -8.02 -23.35 15.98
N ILE A 80 -6.92 -23.20 15.23
CA ILE A 80 -6.18 -21.92 15.18
C ILE A 80 -7.08 -20.85 14.56
N ALA A 81 -7.73 -21.14 13.42
CA ALA A 81 -8.63 -20.22 12.72
C ALA A 81 -9.90 -19.85 13.51
N GLU A 82 -10.32 -20.68 14.48
CA GLU A 82 -11.38 -20.32 15.43
C GLU A 82 -10.97 -19.18 16.38
N LYS A 83 -9.70 -19.17 16.79
CA LYS A 83 -9.16 -18.22 17.78
C LYS A 83 -8.49 -17.01 17.13
N VAL A 84 -7.84 -17.20 15.98
CA VAL A 84 -7.05 -16.17 15.28
C VAL A 84 -7.68 -15.85 13.94
N GLY A 85 -8.25 -14.65 13.84
CA GLY A 85 -8.77 -14.10 12.59
C GLY A 85 -7.72 -13.24 11.90
N SER A 86 -7.43 -13.54 10.63
CA SER A 86 -6.37 -12.86 9.87
C SER A 86 -6.93 -12.01 8.75
N VAL A 87 -6.44 -10.76 8.63
CA VAL A 87 -6.66 -9.89 7.48
C VAL A 87 -5.33 -9.73 6.76
N PHE A 88 -5.25 -10.22 5.52
CA PHE A 88 -4.02 -10.23 4.74
C PHE A 88 -3.80 -8.91 4.00
N GLN A 89 -2.54 -8.61 3.70
CA GLN A 89 -2.12 -7.43 2.95
C GLN A 89 -2.88 -7.28 1.60
N ASN A 90 -3.08 -8.39 0.89
CA ASN A 90 -3.87 -8.41 -0.34
C ASN A 90 -5.23 -9.07 -0.08
N PRO A 91 -6.33 -8.32 0.06
CA PRO A 91 -7.65 -8.89 0.33
C PRO A 91 -8.14 -9.85 -0.76
N ARG A 92 -7.66 -9.72 -2.01
CA ARG A 92 -8.06 -10.61 -3.12
C ARG A 92 -7.63 -12.07 -2.89
N THR A 93 -6.57 -12.30 -2.14
CA THR A 93 -6.09 -13.66 -1.83
C THR A 93 -6.88 -14.33 -0.71
N GLN A 94 -7.78 -13.58 -0.07
CA GLN A 94 -8.59 -14.04 1.05
C GLN A 94 -10.01 -14.45 0.62
N PHE A 95 -10.49 -13.96 -0.54
CA PHE A 95 -11.87 -14.16 -0.97
C PHE A 95 -12.10 -15.51 -1.64
N PHE A 96 -13.19 -16.16 -1.24
CA PHE A 96 -13.66 -17.42 -1.78
C PHE A 96 -14.99 -17.29 -2.53
N ASN A 97 -15.79 -16.25 -2.21
CA ASN A 97 -17.11 -16.04 -2.76
C ASN A 97 -17.13 -14.93 -3.83
N VAL A 98 -18.23 -14.87 -4.57
CA VAL A 98 -18.47 -13.88 -5.63
C VAL A 98 -19.20 -12.64 -5.07
N ASP A 99 -20.06 -12.83 -4.09
CA ASP A 99 -20.83 -11.79 -3.44
C ASP A 99 -20.38 -11.52 -2.01
N THR A 100 -20.65 -10.31 -1.56
CA THR A 100 -20.18 -9.78 -0.27
C THR A 100 -20.82 -10.46 0.92
N ASP A 101 -22.09 -10.83 0.84
CA ASP A 101 -22.85 -11.40 1.96
C ASP A 101 -22.34 -12.81 2.26
N SER A 102 -22.19 -13.63 1.21
CA SER A 102 -21.60 -14.98 1.32
C SER A 102 -20.17 -14.92 1.81
N GLU A 103 -19.38 -13.91 1.41
CA GLU A 103 -18.02 -13.76 1.90
C GLU A 103 -17.96 -13.41 3.39
N ILE A 104 -18.83 -12.53 3.86
CA ILE A 104 -18.91 -12.20 5.30
C ILE A 104 -19.39 -13.43 6.09
N ALA A 105 -20.27 -14.25 5.54
CA ALA A 105 -20.80 -15.46 6.16
C ALA A 105 -19.83 -16.65 6.13
N PHE A 106 -18.87 -16.68 5.22
CA PHE A 106 -18.03 -17.83 4.86
C PHE A 106 -17.38 -18.54 6.08
N GLY A 107 -16.77 -17.76 6.98
CA GLY A 107 -16.16 -18.34 8.17
C GLY A 107 -17.16 -18.99 9.13
N MET A 108 -18.38 -18.47 9.19
CA MET A 108 -19.47 -19.02 10.00
C MET A 108 -20.07 -20.28 9.35
N GLU A 109 -20.17 -20.33 8.02
CA GLU A 109 -20.59 -21.52 7.27
C GLU A 109 -19.66 -22.69 7.54
N ASN A 110 -18.33 -22.46 7.54
CA ASN A 110 -17.33 -23.47 7.87
C ASN A 110 -17.44 -24.00 9.31
N ARG A 111 -18.07 -23.25 10.20
CA ARG A 111 -18.39 -23.66 11.59
C ARG A 111 -19.78 -24.27 11.73
N ALA A 112 -20.50 -24.49 10.65
CA ALA A 112 -21.88 -24.98 10.63
C ALA A 112 -22.85 -24.15 11.51
N VAL A 113 -22.65 -22.82 11.55
CA VAL A 113 -23.56 -21.90 12.23
C VAL A 113 -24.92 -21.92 11.52
N PRO A 114 -26.07 -22.00 12.23
CA PRO A 114 -27.39 -21.99 11.62
C PRO A 114 -27.64 -20.75 10.76
N GLN A 115 -28.31 -20.91 9.61
CA GLN A 115 -28.55 -19.86 8.61
C GLN A 115 -29.13 -18.58 9.22
N GLU A 116 -30.16 -18.69 10.04
CA GLU A 116 -30.79 -17.51 10.68
C GLU A 116 -29.81 -16.70 11.54
N GLN A 117 -28.88 -17.40 12.22
CA GLN A 117 -27.84 -16.74 13.02
C GLN A 117 -26.80 -16.07 12.12
N MET A 118 -26.42 -16.68 10.99
CA MET A 118 -25.50 -16.10 10.03
C MET A 118 -26.07 -14.83 9.40
N GLU A 119 -27.32 -14.87 8.92
CA GLU A 119 -28.00 -13.70 8.31
C GLU A 119 -28.07 -12.53 9.30
N ARG A 120 -28.42 -12.83 10.56
CA ARG A 120 -28.41 -11.83 11.63
C ARG A 120 -27.02 -11.26 11.85
N ARG A 121 -26.00 -12.11 11.95
CA ARG A 121 -24.61 -11.69 12.20
C ARG A 121 -24.03 -10.88 11.04
N VAL A 122 -24.33 -11.24 9.78
CA VAL A 122 -23.94 -10.46 8.58
C VAL A 122 -24.53 -9.06 8.67
N THR A 123 -25.83 -8.96 8.97
CA THR A 123 -26.53 -7.66 9.09
C THR A 123 -25.96 -6.82 10.23
N GLU A 124 -25.71 -7.42 11.41
CA GLU A 124 -25.10 -6.75 12.55
C GLU A 124 -23.69 -6.26 12.24
N THR A 125 -22.90 -7.12 11.60
CA THR A 125 -21.54 -6.78 11.16
C THR A 125 -21.55 -5.59 10.20
N ALA A 126 -22.40 -5.64 9.18
CA ALA A 126 -22.50 -4.56 8.20
C ALA A 126 -22.89 -3.22 8.85
N ARG A 127 -23.85 -3.25 9.79
CA ARG A 127 -24.26 -2.05 10.53
C ARG A 127 -23.14 -1.52 11.45
N THR A 128 -22.45 -2.42 12.17
CA THR A 128 -21.39 -2.03 13.11
C THR A 128 -20.19 -1.41 12.41
N LEU A 129 -19.87 -1.92 11.21
CA LEU A 129 -18.73 -1.46 10.41
C LEU A 129 -19.13 -0.40 9.36
N HIS A 130 -20.40 0.03 9.33
CA HIS A 130 -20.95 1.01 8.39
C HIS A 130 -20.72 0.65 6.90
N ILE A 131 -20.98 -0.63 6.56
CA ILE A 131 -20.78 -1.16 5.21
C ILE A 131 -22.08 -1.72 4.60
N GLU A 132 -23.25 -1.29 5.08
CA GLU A 132 -24.57 -1.76 4.59
C GLU A 132 -24.72 -1.55 3.08
N ASN A 133 -24.13 -0.48 2.54
CA ASN A 133 -24.12 -0.15 1.12
C ASN A 133 -23.28 -1.11 0.27
N LEU A 134 -22.47 -1.96 0.89
CA LEU A 134 -21.67 -2.98 0.21
C LEU A 134 -22.35 -4.34 0.15
N LEU A 135 -23.42 -4.57 0.93
CA LEU A 135 -24.16 -5.84 0.91
C LEU A 135 -24.80 -6.08 -0.46
N GLY A 136 -24.92 -7.36 -0.84
CA GLY A 136 -25.50 -7.80 -2.11
C GLY A 136 -24.67 -7.44 -3.35
N ARG A 137 -23.43 -6.98 -3.19
CA ARG A 137 -22.57 -6.56 -4.32
C ARG A 137 -21.61 -7.67 -4.75
N ASN A 138 -21.24 -7.62 -6.03
CA ASN A 138 -20.20 -8.50 -6.55
C ASN A 138 -18.82 -8.01 -6.10
N ILE A 139 -18.04 -8.87 -5.44
CA ILE A 139 -16.70 -8.56 -4.89
C ILE A 139 -15.73 -8.10 -5.99
N PHE A 140 -15.83 -8.65 -7.20
CA PHE A 140 -14.94 -8.26 -8.31
C PHE A 140 -15.20 -6.84 -8.79
N ALA A 141 -16.41 -6.30 -8.56
CA ALA A 141 -16.77 -4.93 -8.90
C ALA A 141 -16.36 -3.90 -7.84
N LEU A 142 -15.91 -4.34 -6.66
CA LEU A 142 -15.49 -3.48 -5.57
C LEU A 142 -14.12 -2.84 -5.84
N SER A 143 -13.93 -1.62 -5.35
CA SER A 143 -12.62 -0.96 -5.25
C SER A 143 -11.68 -1.68 -4.27
N GLY A 144 -10.40 -1.33 -4.27
CA GLY A 144 -9.42 -1.89 -3.32
C GLY A 144 -9.80 -1.68 -1.86
N GLY A 145 -10.21 -0.46 -1.50
CA GLY A 145 -10.64 -0.13 -0.14
C GLY A 145 -11.93 -0.83 0.27
N GLU A 146 -12.94 -0.92 -0.63
CA GLU A 146 -14.16 -1.69 -0.35
C GLU A 146 -13.86 -3.17 -0.14
N LYS A 147 -12.94 -3.76 -0.91
CA LYS A 147 -12.46 -5.13 -0.69
C LYS A 147 -11.83 -5.31 0.69
N GLN A 148 -11.01 -4.36 1.11
CA GLN A 148 -10.38 -4.41 2.45
C GLN A 148 -11.45 -4.39 3.55
N LYS A 149 -12.48 -3.54 3.41
CA LYS A 149 -13.63 -3.51 4.35
C LYS A 149 -14.36 -4.85 4.41
N ILE A 150 -14.60 -5.52 3.28
CA ILE A 150 -15.24 -6.84 3.25
C ILE A 150 -14.33 -7.91 3.87
N ALA A 151 -13.03 -7.91 3.58
CA ALA A 151 -12.08 -8.82 4.20
C ALA A 151 -12.01 -8.66 5.73
N PHE A 152 -12.05 -7.40 6.21
CA PHE A 152 -12.15 -7.13 7.64
C PHE A 152 -13.48 -7.59 8.22
N ALA A 153 -14.59 -7.34 7.53
CA ALA A 153 -15.94 -7.72 7.97
C ALA A 153 -16.10 -9.25 8.07
N SER A 154 -15.52 -10.04 7.15
CA SER A 154 -15.55 -11.50 7.21
C SER A 154 -14.85 -12.04 8.46
N VAL A 155 -13.73 -11.42 8.84
CA VAL A 155 -13.03 -11.76 10.08
C VAL A 155 -13.82 -11.29 11.31
N TYR A 156 -14.37 -10.06 11.29
CA TYR A 156 -15.15 -9.53 12.41
C TYR A 156 -16.42 -10.33 12.68
N ALA A 157 -17.09 -10.83 11.63
CA ALA A 157 -18.29 -11.67 11.76
C ALA A 157 -18.02 -12.97 12.53
N MET A 158 -16.81 -13.54 12.41
CA MET A 158 -16.38 -14.72 13.14
C MET A 158 -16.12 -14.48 14.64
N ASN A 159 -15.92 -13.22 15.05
CA ASN A 159 -15.63 -12.80 16.41
C ASN A 159 -14.45 -13.56 17.06
N PRO A 160 -13.27 -13.61 16.46
CA PRO A 160 -12.12 -14.32 17.05
C PRO A 160 -11.63 -13.62 18.32
N GLU A 161 -10.75 -14.30 19.10
CA GLU A 161 -10.09 -13.72 20.27
C GLU A 161 -8.87 -12.87 19.88
N VAL A 162 -8.21 -13.23 18.79
CA VAL A 162 -7.04 -12.54 18.25
C VAL A 162 -7.33 -12.04 16.84
N TYR A 163 -7.16 -10.75 16.61
CA TYR A 163 -7.19 -10.14 15.28
C TYR A 163 -5.77 -9.86 14.82
N LEU A 164 -5.40 -10.44 13.69
CA LEU A 164 -4.08 -10.34 13.10
C LEU A 164 -4.19 -9.62 11.75
N LEU A 165 -3.55 -8.47 11.63
CA LEU A 165 -3.62 -7.65 10.42
C LEU A 165 -2.19 -7.45 9.86
N ASP A 166 -2.00 -7.79 8.60
CA ASP A 166 -0.71 -7.62 7.91
C ASP A 166 -0.85 -6.53 6.86
N GLU A 167 -0.22 -5.37 7.10
CA GLU A 167 -0.24 -4.15 6.29
C GLU A 167 -1.66 -3.73 5.82
N PRO A 168 -2.63 -3.61 6.73
CA PRO A 168 -4.02 -3.39 6.36
C PRO A 168 -4.27 -2.02 5.71
N SER A 169 -3.38 -1.04 5.88
CA SER A 169 -3.53 0.31 5.32
C SER A 169 -2.96 0.48 3.91
N SER A 170 -2.27 -0.52 3.36
CA SER A 170 -1.44 -0.39 2.15
C SER A 170 -2.17 0.14 0.91
N ASN A 171 -3.47 -0.14 0.76
CA ASN A 171 -4.29 0.25 -0.39
C ASN A 171 -5.45 1.20 -0.03
N LEU A 172 -5.42 1.80 1.16
CA LEU A 172 -6.47 2.66 1.69
C LEU A 172 -6.15 4.14 1.47
N ASP A 173 -7.18 4.92 1.16
CA ASP A 173 -7.13 6.38 1.25
C ASP A 173 -7.24 6.84 2.72
N MET A 174 -7.06 8.12 2.97
CA MET A 174 -7.04 8.67 4.33
C MET A 174 -8.36 8.43 5.08
N THR A 175 -9.49 8.56 4.38
CA THR A 175 -10.83 8.29 4.96
C THR A 175 -10.95 6.83 5.39
N ALA A 176 -10.55 5.89 4.52
CA ALA A 176 -10.60 4.47 4.83
C ALA A 176 -9.59 4.06 5.94
N ILE A 177 -8.45 4.76 6.05
CA ILE A 177 -7.52 4.58 7.20
C ILE A 177 -8.17 5.06 8.48
N GLY A 178 -8.89 6.18 8.47
CA GLY A 178 -9.66 6.66 9.62
C GLY A 178 -10.73 5.66 10.06
N GLU A 179 -11.48 5.07 9.13
CA GLU A 179 -12.44 4.00 9.42
C GLU A 179 -11.75 2.75 10.00
N LEU A 180 -10.64 2.32 9.43
CA LEU A 180 -9.84 1.20 9.96
C LEU A 180 -9.38 1.48 11.39
N HIS A 181 -8.92 2.68 11.67
CA HIS A 181 -8.54 3.12 13.02
C HIS A 181 -9.70 2.97 14.01
N GLU A 182 -10.90 3.45 13.66
CA GLU A 182 -12.10 3.30 14.50
C GLU A 182 -12.50 1.82 14.70
N HIS A 183 -12.36 0.99 13.66
CA HIS A 183 -12.60 -0.45 13.77
C HIS A 183 -11.61 -1.12 14.74
N LEU A 184 -10.33 -0.74 14.72
CA LEU A 184 -9.33 -1.27 15.65
C LEU A 184 -9.61 -0.83 17.10
N ARG A 185 -10.03 0.42 17.30
CA ARG A 185 -10.49 0.92 18.63
C ARG A 185 -11.69 0.13 19.13
N LEU A 186 -12.66 -0.13 18.26
CA LEU A 186 -13.84 -0.93 18.58
C LEU A 186 -13.45 -2.34 19.05
N ILE A 187 -12.61 -3.06 18.27
CA ILE A 187 -12.16 -4.41 18.65
C ILE A 187 -11.41 -4.39 20.00
N LYS A 188 -10.50 -3.42 20.16
CA LYS A 188 -9.77 -3.25 21.40
C LYS A 188 -10.71 -2.99 22.60
N SER A 189 -11.77 -2.16 22.43
CA SER A 189 -12.75 -1.89 23.46
C SER A 189 -13.56 -3.12 23.88
N GLN A 190 -13.65 -4.12 23.00
CA GLN A 190 -14.28 -5.43 23.26
C GLN A 190 -13.34 -6.40 24.00
N GLY A 191 -12.14 -5.95 24.39
CA GLY A 191 -11.15 -6.76 25.11
C GLY A 191 -10.42 -7.80 24.24
N LYS A 192 -10.50 -7.67 22.91
CA LYS A 192 -9.81 -8.59 21.99
C LYS A 192 -8.34 -8.24 21.84
N THR A 193 -7.52 -9.25 21.58
CA THR A 193 -6.11 -9.07 21.25
C THR A 193 -5.99 -8.63 19.79
N VAL A 194 -5.21 -7.58 19.53
CA VAL A 194 -4.99 -7.04 18.19
C VAL A 194 -3.50 -7.00 17.89
N ILE A 195 -3.09 -7.58 16.78
CA ILE A 195 -1.70 -7.54 16.32
C ILE A 195 -1.69 -6.98 14.92
N VAL A 196 -1.01 -5.85 14.73
CA VAL A 196 -0.92 -5.15 13.44
C VAL A 196 0.53 -5.06 13.02
N ALA A 197 0.88 -5.69 11.90
CA ALA A 197 2.15 -5.46 11.22
C ALA A 197 1.96 -4.32 10.23
N GLU A 198 2.73 -3.21 10.37
CA GLU A 198 2.45 -2.00 9.60
C GLU A 198 3.72 -1.17 9.34
N HIS A 199 3.67 -0.42 8.22
CA HIS A 199 4.65 0.61 7.88
C HIS A 199 4.13 2.03 8.15
N ARG A 200 2.85 2.30 7.92
CA ARG A 200 2.20 3.57 8.26
C ARG A 200 1.81 3.58 9.73
N LEU A 201 2.59 4.24 10.57
CA LEU A 201 2.46 4.13 12.02
C LEU A 201 1.49 5.14 12.64
N TYR A 202 1.32 6.30 12.02
CA TYR A 202 0.64 7.47 12.60
C TYR A 202 -0.78 7.19 13.13
N TYR A 203 -1.55 6.35 12.43
CA TYR A 203 -2.94 6.06 12.79
C TYR A 203 -3.07 5.00 13.91
N LEU A 204 -1.97 4.38 14.32
CA LEU A 204 -1.95 3.33 15.36
C LEU A 204 -1.42 3.82 16.71
N MET A 205 -0.86 5.03 16.77
CA MET A 205 -0.12 5.52 17.94
C MET A 205 -0.98 5.73 19.19
N ASP A 206 -2.29 5.93 19.06
CA ASP A 206 -3.23 6.06 20.17
C ASP A 206 -4.00 4.76 20.44
N VAL A 207 -3.91 3.77 19.55
CA VAL A 207 -4.55 2.46 19.71
C VAL A 207 -3.60 1.43 20.29
N ALA A 208 -2.34 1.42 19.87
CA ALA A 208 -1.35 0.45 20.31
C ALA A 208 -1.05 0.60 21.81
N ASP A 209 -0.94 -0.53 22.51
CA ASP A 209 -0.46 -0.61 23.90
C ASP A 209 1.03 -0.90 23.97
N ARG A 210 1.58 -1.50 22.90
CA ARG A 210 2.97 -1.95 22.81
C ARG A 210 3.45 -1.92 21.38
N ILE A 211 4.67 -1.49 21.16
CA ILE A 211 5.31 -1.41 19.85
C ILE A 211 6.55 -2.31 19.87
N ILE A 212 6.54 -3.33 19.01
CA ILE A 212 7.65 -4.25 18.81
C ILE A 212 8.39 -3.87 17.54
N TYR A 213 9.63 -3.45 17.67
CA TYR A 213 10.51 -3.18 16.55
C TYR A 213 11.32 -4.40 16.18
N LEU A 214 11.16 -4.85 14.94
CA LEU A 214 11.87 -5.97 14.36
C LEU A 214 13.01 -5.49 13.45
N GLU A 215 14.18 -6.07 13.62
CA GLU A 215 15.36 -5.83 12.78
C GLU A 215 16.11 -7.14 12.53
N ASN A 216 16.38 -7.45 11.25
CA ASN A 216 17.13 -8.64 10.83
C ASN A 216 16.64 -9.97 11.45
N GLY A 217 15.33 -10.08 11.60
CA GLY A 217 14.66 -11.26 12.16
C GLY A 217 14.70 -11.36 13.69
N ARG A 218 15.05 -10.28 14.39
CA ARG A 218 15.11 -10.23 15.87
C ARG A 218 14.21 -9.13 16.40
N ILE A 219 13.75 -9.26 17.62
CA ILE A 219 13.17 -8.13 18.37
C ILE A 219 14.35 -7.26 18.81
N ALA A 220 14.46 -6.08 18.21
CA ALA A 220 15.50 -5.11 18.51
C ALA A 220 14.99 -3.99 19.45
N GLY A 221 13.68 -3.85 19.59
CA GLY A 221 13.06 -2.90 20.51
C GLY A 221 11.67 -3.36 20.94
N ASP A 222 11.33 -3.01 22.17
CA ASP A 222 10.05 -3.29 22.81
C ASP A 222 9.67 -2.05 23.62
N PHE A 223 8.69 -1.29 23.13
CA PHE A 223 8.39 0.06 23.58
C PHE A 223 6.95 0.20 24.07
N THR A 224 6.76 1.00 25.10
CA THR A 224 5.44 1.60 25.31
C THR A 224 5.21 2.72 24.28
N PRO A 225 3.95 3.13 24.02
CA PRO A 225 3.66 4.26 23.13
C PRO A 225 4.40 5.54 23.52
N GLU A 226 4.53 5.82 24.83
CA GLU A 226 5.24 7.00 25.35
C GLU A 226 6.73 6.96 25.02
N GLN A 227 7.38 5.80 25.26
CA GLN A 227 8.78 5.59 24.92
C GLN A 227 9.01 5.76 23.41
N PHE A 228 8.11 5.19 22.59
CA PHE A 228 8.22 5.27 21.14
C PHE A 228 8.03 6.69 20.60
N ARG A 229 7.09 7.44 21.16
CA ARG A 229 6.90 8.88 20.84
C ARG A 229 8.11 9.73 21.26
N SER A 230 8.84 9.34 22.32
CA SER A 230 10.03 10.07 22.76
C SER A 230 11.25 9.91 21.84
N LEU A 231 11.23 8.93 20.93
CA LEU A 231 12.26 8.80 19.89
C LEU A 231 12.20 10.02 18.96
N SER A 232 13.33 10.60 18.68
CA SER A 232 13.43 11.69 17.69
C SER A 232 13.11 11.18 16.27
N ALA A 233 12.75 12.10 15.38
CA ALA A 233 12.52 11.75 13.96
C ALA A 233 13.77 11.09 13.34
N ALA A 234 14.99 11.58 13.68
CA ALA A 234 16.24 11.02 13.18
C ALA A 234 16.46 9.56 13.65
N GLU A 235 16.16 9.25 14.92
CA GLU A 235 16.23 7.88 15.43
C GLU A 235 15.25 6.97 14.72
N ARG A 236 13.99 7.37 14.56
CA ARG A 236 12.99 6.59 13.83
C ARG A 236 13.38 6.36 12.37
N GLN A 237 13.91 7.38 11.69
CA GLN A 237 14.42 7.27 10.32
C GLN A 237 15.62 6.30 10.23
N ALA A 238 16.55 6.35 11.19
CA ALA A 238 17.65 5.39 11.27
C ALA A 238 17.17 3.94 11.45
N MET A 239 16.04 3.75 12.14
CA MET A 239 15.35 2.46 12.26
C MET A 239 14.58 2.07 10.98
N GLY A 240 14.50 2.93 9.98
CA GLY A 240 13.72 2.70 8.74
C GLY A 240 12.22 2.86 8.93
N LEU A 241 11.79 3.60 9.95
CA LEU A 241 10.40 3.79 10.33
C LEU A 241 9.83 5.08 9.75
N ARG A 242 8.60 5.03 9.34
CA ARG A 242 7.82 6.14 8.81
C ARG A 242 7.30 7.06 9.93
N ALA A 243 6.77 8.20 9.54
CA ALA A 243 6.23 9.19 10.48
C ALA A 243 5.18 8.59 11.41
N ILE A 244 5.23 9.00 12.69
CA ILE A 244 4.23 8.66 13.71
C ILE A 244 3.22 9.80 13.93
N ASP A 245 3.51 10.97 13.40
CA ASP A 245 2.63 12.13 13.36
C ASP A 245 2.87 12.90 12.05
N LEU A 246 1.87 12.92 11.19
CA LEU A 246 1.95 13.57 9.88
C LEU A 246 2.00 15.11 9.99
N ARG A 247 1.58 15.67 11.14
CA ARG A 247 1.64 17.14 11.38
C ARG A 247 3.07 17.64 11.48
N GLU A 248 4.00 16.79 11.92
CA GLU A 248 5.43 17.11 12.06
C GLU A 248 6.18 17.08 10.73
N GLU A 249 5.59 16.49 9.68
CA GLU A 249 6.23 16.42 8.36
C GLU A 249 6.34 17.81 7.72
N THR A 250 7.57 18.17 7.41
CA THR A 250 7.89 19.46 6.77
C THR A 250 8.17 19.22 5.29
N PRO A 251 7.42 19.87 4.38
CA PRO A 251 7.67 19.72 2.95
C PRO A 251 9.03 20.24 2.52
N VAL A 252 9.62 19.56 1.54
CA VAL A 252 10.75 20.08 0.78
C VAL A 252 10.17 20.95 -0.33
N TYR A 253 10.41 22.27 -0.27
CA TYR A 253 9.92 23.19 -1.28
C TYR A 253 10.84 23.18 -2.49
N PHE A 254 10.25 22.89 -3.64
CA PHE A 254 10.95 22.94 -4.93
C PHE A 254 10.68 24.27 -5.60
N PRO A 255 11.70 24.91 -6.21
CA PRO A 255 11.47 26.13 -6.97
C PRO A 255 10.50 25.85 -8.11
N ALA A 256 9.55 26.78 -8.33
CA ALA A 256 8.66 26.70 -9.48
C ALA A 256 9.51 26.68 -10.78
N THR A 257 9.18 25.76 -11.67
CA THR A 257 9.90 25.70 -12.95
C THR A 257 9.61 26.95 -13.78
N SER A 258 10.67 27.57 -14.30
CA SER A 258 10.56 28.71 -15.21
C SER A 258 10.35 28.29 -16.67
N GLN A 259 10.31 26.99 -16.94
CA GLN A 259 10.17 26.46 -18.30
C GLN A 259 8.73 26.59 -18.81
N SER A 260 8.59 26.77 -20.12
CA SER A 260 7.27 26.77 -20.76
C SER A 260 6.64 25.38 -20.69
N SER A 261 5.32 25.34 -20.46
CA SER A 261 4.56 24.09 -20.42
C SER A 261 4.69 23.31 -21.73
N VAL A 262 4.96 22.00 -21.60
CA VAL A 262 5.03 21.08 -22.75
C VAL A 262 3.77 20.24 -22.88
N LEU A 263 3.10 19.91 -21.76
CA LEU A 263 1.82 19.24 -21.73
C LEU A 263 0.71 20.25 -21.44
N GLU A 264 -0.35 20.23 -22.23
CA GLU A 264 -1.56 21.02 -22.00
C GLU A 264 -2.80 20.16 -22.26
N LEU A 265 -3.71 20.13 -21.29
CA LEU A 265 -5.05 19.58 -21.43
C LEU A 265 -6.03 20.74 -21.54
N LYS A 266 -7.01 20.62 -22.44
CA LYS A 266 -8.07 21.65 -22.67
C LYS A 266 -9.41 20.97 -22.68
N ASP A 267 -10.25 21.32 -21.72
CA ASP A 267 -11.66 20.97 -21.60
C ASP A 267 -11.89 19.46 -21.84
N VAL A 268 -11.05 18.63 -21.19
CA VAL A 268 -11.07 17.20 -21.40
C VAL A 268 -12.19 16.56 -20.58
N LEU A 269 -13.05 15.79 -21.28
CA LEU A 269 -14.08 14.94 -20.69
C LEU A 269 -13.62 13.48 -20.73
N LEU A 270 -13.60 12.82 -19.59
CA LEU A 270 -13.34 11.39 -19.45
C LEU A 270 -14.61 10.69 -19.01
N ALA A 271 -15.00 9.62 -19.71
CA ALA A 271 -16.24 8.90 -19.45
C ALA A 271 -16.09 7.38 -19.66
N TYR A 272 -16.83 6.59 -18.91
CA TYR A 272 -17.04 5.17 -19.14
C TYR A 272 -18.47 4.92 -19.63
N LYS A 273 -18.62 4.30 -20.81
CA LYS A 273 -19.96 3.95 -21.37
C LYS A 273 -20.95 5.14 -21.33
N LYS A 274 -20.51 6.35 -21.65
CA LYS A 274 -21.27 7.61 -21.61
C LYS A 274 -21.56 8.18 -20.21
N GLN A 275 -21.09 7.58 -19.15
CA GLN A 275 -21.15 8.16 -17.80
C GLN A 275 -19.90 9.00 -17.58
N PRO A 276 -20.01 10.30 -17.36
CA PRO A 276 -18.87 11.16 -17.03
C PRO A 276 -18.18 10.68 -15.76
N VAL A 277 -16.86 10.77 -15.75
CA VAL A 277 -16.01 10.50 -14.59
C VAL A 277 -15.26 11.77 -14.20
N LEU A 278 -14.73 12.46 -15.20
CA LEU A 278 -14.07 13.76 -15.02
C LEU A 278 -14.50 14.68 -16.16
N GLU A 279 -14.92 15.88 -15.82
CA GLU A 279 -15.41 16.92 -16.75
C GLU A 279 -14.52 18.16 -16.66
N ASP A 280 -14.43 18.90 -17.75
CA ASP A 280 -13.74 20.19 -17.86
C ASP A 280 -12.29 20.19 -17.34
N VAL A 281 -11.59 19.05 -17.53
CA VAL A 281 -10.22 18.90 -17.06
C VAL A 281 -9.28 19.74 -17.93
N SER A 282 -8.79 20.83 -17.37
CA SER A 282 -7.81 21.73 -18.00
C SER A 282 -6.63 21.92 -17.07
N LEU A 283 -5.42 21.64 -17.57
CA LEU A 283 -4.17 21.84 -16.84
C LEU A 283 -2.99 22.03 -17.79
N LYS A 284 -1.90 22.56 -17.25
CA LYS A 284 -0.61 22.65 -17.94
C LYS A 284 0.47 22.06 -17.06
N ALA A 285 1.44 21.38 -17.69
CA ALA A 285 2.62 20.89 -16.99
C ALA A 285 3.89 21.17 -17.78
N ALA A 286 4.95 21.53 -17.05
CA ALA A 286 6.26 21.84 -17.61
C ALA A 286 7.26 20.70 -17.37
N PRO A 287 8.35 20.63 -18.14
CA PRO A 287 9.45 19.70 -17.88
C PRO A 287 10.01 19.88 -16.47
N GLY A 288 10.29 18.79 -15.80
CA GLY A 288 10.83 18.79 -14.44
C GLY A 288 9.78 18.94 -13.33
N GLU A 289 8.49 19.06 -13.66
CA GLU A 289 7.44 19.07 -12.62
C GLU A 289 7.13 17.67 -12.10
N VAL A 290 7.03 17.55 -10.78
CA VAL A 290 6.47 16.38 -10.07
C VAL A 290 5.15 16.81 -9.45
N ILE A 291 4.05 16.29 -10.00
CA ILE A 291 2.68 16.67 -9.65
C ILE A 291 2.01 15.53 -8.90
N ALA A 292 1.68 15.72 -7.63
CA ALA A 292 0.84 14.78 -6.90
C ALA A 292 -0.61 14.89 -7.39
N VAL A 293 -1.25 13.77 -7.66
CA VAL A 293 -2.69 13.68 -7.96
C VAL A 293 -3.38 13.06 -6.75
N VAL A 294 -4.14 13.86 -6.04
CA VAL A 294 -4.80 13.48 -4.78
C VAL A 294 -6.32 13.55 -4.91
N GLY A 295 -7.03 12.94 -3.96
CA GLY A 295 -8.50 12.88 -3.94
C GLY A 295 -8.96 11.53 -3.40
N HIS A 296 -10.19 11.41 -2.94
CA HIS A 296 -10.71 10.17 -2.37
C HIS A 296 -10.83 9.03 -3.39
N ASN A 297 -11.07 7.80 -2.91
CA ASN A 297 -11.29 6.65 -3.80
C ASN A 297 -12.56 6.85 -4.64
N GLY A 298 -12.43 6.64 -5.96
CA GLY A 298 -13.52 6.92 -6.89
C GLY A 298 -13.49 8.32 -7.52
N ALA A 299 -12.64 9.25 -7.08
CA ALA A 299 -12.53 10.60 -7.65
C ALA A 299 -12.02 10.66 -9.11
N GLY A 300 -11.67 9.51 -9.72
CA GLY A 300 -11.25 9.46 -11.12
C GLY A 300 -9.74 9.47 -11.34
N LYS A 301 -8.90 9.40 -10.30
CA LYS A 301 -7.43 9.46 -10.38
C LYS A 301 -6.84 8.46 -11.38
N THR A 302 -7.21 7.18 -11.29
CA THR A 302 -6.72 6.14 -12.21
C THR A 302 -7.25 6.36 -13.64
N THR A 303 -8.47 6.89 -13.81
CA THR A 303 -9.00 7.24 -15.13
C THR A 303 -8.19 8.36 -15.76
N PHE A 304 -7.89 9.39 -14.98
CA PHE A 304 -7.03 10.50 -15.38
C PHE A 304 -5.62 10.02 -15.78
N SER A 305 -5.00 9.20 -14.95
CA SER A 305 -3.66 8.61 -15.20
C SER A 305 -3.62 7.80 -16.50
N ARG A 306 -4.62 6.93 -16.69
CA ARG A 306 -4.75 6.15 -17.94
C ARG A 306 -4.97 7.04 -19.16
N ALA A 307 -5.73 8.12 -19.02
CA ALA A 307 -5.96 9.06 -20.11
C ALA A 307 -4.68 9.83 -20.47
N LEU A 308 -3.89 10.27 -19.49
CA LEU A 308 -2.58 10.89 -19.73
C LEU A 308 -1.70 9.98 -20.58
N CYS A 309 -1.66 8.68 -20.26
CA CYS A 309 -0.88 7.70 -20.98
C CYS A 309 -1.51 7.20 -22.30
N GLY A 310 -2.73 7.67 -22.64
CA GLY A 310 -3.44 7.22 -23.85
C GLY A 310 -4.08 5.84 -23.72
N LEU A 311 -4.11 5.25 -22.53
CA LEU A 311 -4.76 3.97 -22.23
C LEU A 311 -6.27 4.09 -22.05
N HIS A 312 -6.78 5.30 -21.80
CA HIS A 312 -8.18 5.65 -21.81
C HIS A 312 -8.38 6.79 -22.82
N LYS A 313 -9.40 6.65 -23.68
CA LYS A 313 -9.71 7.67 -24.69
C LYS A 313 -10.67 8.70 -24.10
N GLU A 314 -10.35 9.97 -24.30
CA GLU A 314 -11.23 11.10 -24.00
C GLU A 314 -12.53 11.04 -24.80
N ALA A 315 -13.64 11.51 -24.21
CA ALA A 315 -14.91 11.69 -24.90
C ALA A 315 -14.90 12.99 -25.70
N SER A 316 -14.29 14.05 -25.14
CA SER A 316 -14.04 15.35 -25.80
C SER A 316 -12.81 16.03 -25.22
N GLY A 317 -12.47 17.22 -25.75
CA GLY A 317 -11.32 18.00 -25.32
C GLY A 317 -10.05 17.68 -26.11
N ALA A 318 -8.93 18.25 -25.71
CA ALA A 318 -7.65 18.10 -26.39
C ALA A 318 -6.49 17.86 -25.42
N TYR A 319 -5.60 16.97 -25.83
CA TYR A 319 -4.26 16.80 -25.26
C TYR A 319 -3.24 17.37 -26.22
N LEU A 320 -2.43 18.33 -25.77
CA LEU A 320 -1.37 18.92 -26.57
C LEU A 320 0.00 18.60 -25.94
N TRP A 321 0.98 18.30 -26.80
CA TRP A 321 2.39 18.18 -26.42
C TRP A 321 3.20 19.14 -27.29
N ASN A 322 3.90 20.07 -26.68
CA ASN A 322 4.56 21.18 -27.38
C ASN A 322 3.60 21.91 -28.35
N GLY A 323 2.38 22.19 -27.90
CA GLY A 323 1.34 22.85 -28.66
C GLY A 323 0.70 22.00 -29.79
N LYS A 324 1.10 20.75 -29.97
CA LYS A 324 0.57 19.84 -31.01
C LYS A 324 -0.42 18.86 -30.43
N PRO A 325 -1.63 18.72 -30.98
CA PRO A 325 -2.61 17.73 -30.52
C PRO A 325 -2.10 16.31 -30.60
N GLN A 326 -2.32 15.53 -29.53
CA GLN A 326 -1.86 14.16 -29.36
C GLN A 326 -3.02 13.17 -29.34
N LYS A 327 -3.02 12.23 -30.29
CA LYS A 327 -3.95 11.09 -30.26
C LYS A 327 -3.51 10.07 -29.21
N PRO A 328 -4.43 9.24 -28.64
CA PRO A 328 -4.09 8.23 -27.62
C PRO A 328 -2.88 7.35 -28.01
N LYS A 329 -2.83 6.82 -29.24
CA LYS A 329 -1.70 5.99 -29.73
C LYS A 329 -0.35 6.72 -29.74
N VAL A 330 -0.34 8.04 -29.84
CA VAL A 330 0.89 8.85 -29.80
C VAL A 330 1.29 9.06 -28.34
N ARG A 331 0.33 9.37 -27.44
CA ARG A 331 0.59 9.49 -26.00
C ARG A 331 1.24 8.21 -25.43
N MET A 332 0.74 7.02 -25.79
CA MET A 332 1.34 5.72 -25.40
C MET A 332 2.82 5.60 -25.79
N LYS A 333 3.28 6.26 -26.87
CA LYS A 333 4.68 6.23 -27.26
C LYS A 333 5.57 7.16 -26.44
N HIS A 334 5.01 8.24 -25.92
CA HIS A 334 5.72 9.27 -25.16
C HIS A 334 5.59 9.11 -23.65
N SER A 335 4.71 8.23 -23.18
CA SER A 335 4.45 8.01 -21.76
C SER A 335 4.79 6.61 -21.30
N TYR A 336 5.01 6.48 -19.98
CA TYR A 336 5.08 5.21 -19.27
C TYR A 336 4.28 5.34 -17.97
N MET A 337 3.56 4.28 -17.61
CA MET A 337 2.78 4.21 -16.37
C MET A 337 3.28 3.06 -15.51
N VAL A 338 3.66 3.36 -14.28
CA VAL A 338 3.84 2.37 -13.22
C VAL A 338 2.46 2.17 -12.57
N MET A 339 1.92 0.96 -12.72
CA MET A 339 0.57 0.63 -12.25
C MET A 339 0.56 0.31 -10.76
N GLN A 340 -0.56 0.54 -10.09
CA GLN A 340 -0.76 0.15 -8.69
C GLN A 340 -0.49 -1.35 -8.45
N ASP A 341 -1.05 -2.22 -9.31
CA ASP A 341 -0.72 -3.64 -9.31
C ASP A 341 0.31 -3.93 -10.41
N VAL A 342 1.58 -3.92 -10.04
CA VAL A 342 2.71 -4.11 -10.95
C VAL A 342 2.77 -5.51 -11.57
N ASN A 343 2.02 -6.50 -11.05
CA ASN A 343 1.97 -7.83 -11.63
C ASN A 343 1.40 -7.82 -13.07
N TYR A 344 0.61 -6.80 -13.42
CA TYR A 344 0.05 -6.65 -14.77
C TYR A 344 1.02 -6.04 -15.80
N GLN A 345 2.22 -5.68 -15.39
CA GLN A 345 3.17 -5.01 -16.28
C GLN A 345 4.58 -5.62 -16.32
N LEU A 346 4.82 -6.70 -15.57
CA LEU A 346 6.11 -7.40 -15.53
C LEU A 346 5.99 -8.72 -16.33
N PHE A 347 6.69 -8.81 -17.47
CA PHE A 347 6.51 -9.88 -18.45
C PHE A 347 7.79 -10.62 -18.82
N ALA A 348 8.97 -10.04 -18.55
CA ALA A 348 10.23 -10.63 -18.96
C ALA A 348 10.64 -11.86 -18.12
N GLU A 349 11.61 -12.59 -18.60
CA GLU A 349 12.14 -13.81 -17.97
C GLU A 349 13.08 -13.53 -16.77
N SER A 350 13.60 -12.30 -16.68
CA SER A 350 14.47 -11.89 -15.57
C SER A 350 14.30 -10.41 -15.23
N VAL A 351 14.78 -10.01 -14.05
CA VAL A 351 14.81 -8.60 -13.59
C VAL A 351 15.60 -7.73 -14.57
N GLU A 352 16.76 -8.20 -15.02
CA GLU A 352 17.60 -7.46 -15.98
C GLU A 352 16.87 -7.30 -17.33
N ALA A 353 16.27 -8.36 -17.84
CA ALA A 353 15.52 -8.33 -19.10
C ALA A 353 14.30 -7.42 -19.00
N GLU A 354 13.60 -7.35 -17.86
CA GLU A 354 12.45 -6.48 -17.65
C GLU A 354 12.80 -5.00 -17.76
N CYS A 355 13.95 -4.59 -17.23
CA CYS A 355 14.40 -3.19 -17.31
C CYS A 355 14.59 -2.69 -18.74
N THR A 356 14.86 -3.59 -19.68
CA THR A 356 15.09 -3.25 -21.09
C THR A 356 13.98 -3.73 -22.03
N PHE A 357 12.95 -4.37 -21.47
CA PHE A 357 11.86 -4.99 -22.22
C PHE A 357 11.14 -3.99 -23.13
N GLY A 358 11.02 -4.34 -24.41
CA GLY A 358 10.35 -3.51 -25.42
C GLY A 358 11.10 -2.25 -25.86
N ILE A 359 12.32 -2.02 -25.38
CA ILE A 359 13.17 -0.88 -25.77
C ILE A 359 14.07 -1.31 -26.94
N ARG A 360 13.97 -0.62 -28.07
CA ARG A 360 14.71 -1.00 -29.30
C ARG A 360 16.24 -0.84 -29.16
N HIS A 361 16.70 0.17 -28.44
CA HIS A 361 18.11 0.47 -28.18
C HIS A 361 18.25 0.89 -26.72
N PRO A 362 18.27 -0.07 -25.77
CA PRO A 362 18.34 0.26 -24.36
C PRO A 362 19.74 0.77 -23.98
N ASP A 363 19.77 1.73 -23.06
CA ASP A 363 20.98 2.10 -22.35
C ASP A 363 21.25 1.08 -21.25
N THR A 364 22.10 0.11 -21.56
CA THR A 364 22.43 -1.00 -20.65
C THR A 364 23.21 -0.55 -19.43
N GLU A 365 23.99 0.52 -19.53
CA GLU A 365 24.73 1.08 -18.40
C GLU A 365 23.77 1.81 -17.42
N LEU A 366 22.81 2.53 -17.97
CA LEU A 366 21.74 3.13 -17.16
C LEU A 366 20.90 2.04 -16.48
N ALA A 367 20.56 0.95 -17.21
CA ALA A 367 19.81 -0.16 -16.65
C ALA A 367 20.53 -0.81 -15.46
N LYS A 368 21.82 -1.14 -15.61
CA LYS A 368 22.66 -1.73 -14.56
C LYS A 368 22.72 -0.82 -13.33
N ARG A 369 23.06 0.46 -13.51
CA ARG A 369 23.12 1.43 -12.40
C ARG A 369 21.77 1.55 -11.69
N THR A 370 20.67 1.60 -12.44
CA THR A 370 19.33 1.70 -11.86
C THR A 370 18.98 0.45 -11.03
N ILE A 371 19.32 -0.73 -11.54
CA ILE A 371 19.14 -2.01 -10.83
C ILE A 371 19.95 -2.03 -9.52
N GLU A 372 21.20 -1.58 -9.54
CA GLU A 372 22.06 -1.48 -8.37
C GLU A 372 21.51 -0.50 -7.33
N GLU A 373 21.15 0.70 -7.75
CA GLU A 373 20.60 1.76 -6.88
C GLU A 373 19.31 1.35 -6.18
N LEU A 374 18.48 0.54 -6.87
CA LEU A 374 17.24 0.02 -6.31
C LEU A 374 17.42 -1.25 -5.46
N GLY A 375 18.67 -1.71 -5.29
CA GLY A 375 18.98 -2.91 -4.52
C GLY A 375 18.41 -4.18 -5.14
N LEU A 376 18.33 -4.22 -6.48
CA LEU A 376 17.85 -5.38 -7.24
C LEU A 376 19.00 -6.21 -7.83
N ALA A 377 20.26 -5.76 -7.73
CA ALA A 377 21.43 -6.45 -8.30
C ALA A 377 21.55 -7.94 -7.92
N PRO A 378 21.31 -8.35 -6.67
CA PRO A 378 21.34 -9.77 -6.30
C PRO A 378 20.25 -10.61 -6.95
N LEU A 379 19.25 -9.98 -7.56
CA LEU A 379 18.05 -10.61 -8.11
C LEU A 379 18.00 -10.53 -9.64
N CYS A 380 19.07 -10.09 -10.31
CA CYS A 380 19.10 -9.84 -11.77
C CYS A 380 18.60 -11.02 -12.61
N GLU A 381 18.99 -12.22 -12.22
CA GLU A 381 18.63 -13.47 -12.91
C GLU A 381 17.26 -14.02 -12.50
N TRP A 382 16.62 -13.45 -11.48
CA TRP A 382 15.36 -13.95 -10.95
C TRP A 382 14.19 -13.55 -11.87
N HIS A 383 13.24 -14.47 -11.99
CA HIS A 383 12.00 -14.17 -12.71
C HIS A 383 11.17 -13.16 -11.91
N PRO A 384 10.62 -12.07 -12.51
CA PRO A 384 9.87 -11.04 -11.81
C PRO A 384 8.74 -11.57 -10.91
N ASN A 385 8.09 -12.67 -11.29
CA ASN A 385 7.01 -13.25 -10.47
C ASN A 385 7.47 -13.81 -9.13
N THR A 386 8.75 -14.15 -8.97
CA THR A 386 9.30 -14.67 -7.71
C THR A 386 9.68 -13.56 -6.72
N LEU A 387 9.66 -12.32 -7.15
CA LEU A 387 9.98 -11.15 -6.34
C LEU A 387 8.87 -10.86 -5.31
N SER A 388 9.25 -10.28 -4.16
CA SER A 388 8.28 -9.70 -3.23
C SER A 388 7.57 -8.49 -3.83
N GLY A 389 6.43 -8.07 -3.26
CA GLY A 389 5.68 -6.92 -3.72
C GLY A 389 6.52 -5.64 -3.85
N GLY A 390 7.31 -5.32 -2.82
CA GLY A 390 8.20 -4.16 -2.84
C GLY A 390 9.35 -4.28 -3.85
N GLN A 391 9.87 -5.49 -4.11
CA GLN A 391 10.88 -5.72 -5.15
C GLN A 391 10.28 -5.53 -6.54
N LYS A 392 9.08 -6.04 -6.80
CA LYS A 392 8.33 -5.81 -8.05
C LYS A 392 8.07 -4.33 -8.30
N GLN A 393 7.68 -3.60 -7.26
CA GLN A 393 7.46 -2.15 -7.34
C GLN A 393 8.75 -1.42 -7.75
N ARG A 394 9.87 -1.74 -7.10
CA ARG A 394 11.17 -1.17 -7.45
C ARG A 394 11.59 -1.51 -8.89
N LEU A 395 11.29 -2.73 -9.36
CA LEU A 395 11.57 -3.14 -10.74
C LEU A 395 10.77 -2.32 -11.75
N ALA A 396 9.47 -2.11 -11.51
CA ALA A 396 8.64 -1.28 -12.39
C ALA A 396 9.13 0.18 -12.45
N VAL A 397 9.62 0.71 -11.32
CA VAL A 397 10.27 2.03 -11.27
C VAL A 397 11.59 2.02 -12.06
N ALA A 398 12.43 0.96 -11.92
CA ALA A 398 13.65 0.81 -12.71
C ALA A 398 13.36 0.89 -14.23
N THR A 399 12.35 0.15 -14.67
CA THR A 399 11.91 0.17 -16.08
C THR A 399 11.49 1.59 -16.52
N SER A 400 10.83 2.36 -15.65
CA SER A 400 10.43 3.74 -15.96
C SER A 400 11.61 4.68 -16.20
N MET A 401 12.76 4.43 -15.54
CA MET A 401 13.97 5.23 -15.74
C MET A 401 14.64 4.92 -17.08
N VAL A 402 14.67 3.64 -17.46
CA VAL A 402 15.37 3.17 -18.67
C VAL A 402 14.53 3.38 -19.93
N CYS A 403 13.20 3.45 -19.83
CA CYS A 403 12.29 3.48 -20.98
C CYS A 403 12.40 4.74 -21.85
N GLY A 404 13.12 5.79 -21.42
CA GLY A 404 13.37 7.00 -22.22
C GLY A 404 12.15 7.87 -22.50
N LYS A 405 11.03 7.66 -21.77
CA LYS A 405 9.78 8.40 -21.95
C LYS A 405 9.85 9.80 -21.35
N GLU A 406 9.02 10.71 -21.88
CA GLU A 406 8.99 12.13 -21.48
C GLU A 406 7.92 12.41 -20.42
N LEU A 407 6.81 11.63 -20.44
CA LEU A 407 5.73 11.67 -19.46
C LEU A 407 5.71 10.38 -18.65
N LEU A 408 5.81 10.49 -17.35
CA LEU A 408 5.79 9.37 -16.43
C LEU A 408 4.60 9.51 -15.47
N VAL A 409 3.90 8.42 -15.24
CA VAL A 409 2.79 8.36 -14.31
C VAL A 409 3.02 7.21 -13.34
N PHE A 410 2.96 7.50 -12.04
CA PHE A 410 3.08 6.52 -10.97
C PHE A 410 1.74 6.43 -10.23
N ASP A 411 1.14 5.25 -10.20
CA ASP A 411 -0.14 5.01 -9.52
C ASP A 411 0.09 4.26 -8.21
N GLU A 412 -0.07 4.95 -7.07
CA GLU A 412 0.18 4.49 -5.70
C GLU A 412 1.55 3.81 -5.50
N PRO A 413 2.65 4.48 -5.85
CA PRO A 413 3.97 3.84 -5.88
C PRO A 413 4.57 3.56 -4.50
N THR A 414 4.00 4.09 -3.42
CA THR A 414 4.48 3.93 -2.04
C THR A 414 3.72 2.89 -1.22
N SER A 415 2.75 2.19 -1.84
CA SER A 415 1.95 1.19 -1.14
C SER A 415 2.83 0.08 -0.56
N GLY A 416 2.76 -0.13 0.77
CA GLY A 416 3.54 -1.15 1.48
C GLY A 416 5.05 -0.87 1.54
N LEU A 417 5.52 0.35 1.30
CA LEU A 417 6.93 0.71 1.43
C LEU A 417 7.28 1.17 2.85
N ASP A 418 8.42 0.68 3.34
CA ASP A 418 9.10 1.23 4.50
C ASP A 418 9.73 2.61 4.18
N TYR A 419 10.26 3.27 5.21
CA TYR A 419 10.88 4.58 5.07
C TYR A 419 12.03 4.60 4.06
N ASP A 420 12.96 3.64 4.15
CA ASP A 420 14.14 3.61 3.29
C ASP A 420 13.75 3.38 1.81
N SER A 421 12.77 2.51 1.56
CA SER A 421 12.27 2.24 0.20
C SER A 421 11.52 3.46 -0.36
N MET A 422 10.77 4.17 0.47
CA MET A 422 10.09 5.42 0.09
C MET A 422 11.11 6.52 -0.25
N GLU A 423 12.17 6.70 0.55
CA GLU A 423 13.23 7.69 0.29
C GLU A 423 14.00 7.41 -1.01
N ARG A 424 14.32 6.13 -1.26
CA ARG A 424 14.94 5.72 -2.53
C ARG A 424 14.05 6.04 -3.72
N LEU A 425 12.75 5.73 -3.63
CA LEU A 425 11.77 6.06 -4.66
C LEU A 425 11.68 7.58 -4.88
N SER A 426 11.60 8.36 -3.79
CA SER A 426 11.60 9.83 -3.84
C SER A 426 12.82 10.35 -4.58
N SER A 427 14.01 9.88 -4.21
CA SER A 427 15.28 10.28 -4.85
C SER A 427 15.30 9.96 -6.34
N LEU A 428 14.77 8.81 -6.76
CA LEU A 428 14.68 8.42 -8.17
C LEU A 428 13.71 9.29 -8.96
N ILE A 429 12.54 9.60 -8.41
CA ILE A 429 11.56 10.48 -9.06
C ILE A 429 12.14 11.88 -9.23
N ARG A 430 12.90 12.39 -8.24
CA ARG A 430 13.59 13.66 -8.37
C ARG A 430 14.63 13.65 -9.49
N ARG A 431 15.43 12.60 -9.60
CA ARG A 431 16.38 12.46 -10.72
C ARG A 431 15.67 12.47 -12.08
N LEU A 432 14.52 11.81 -12.19
CA LEU A 432 13.69 11.87 -13.40
C LEU A 432 13.19 13.29 -13.68
N SER A 433 12.81 14.03 -12.64
CA SER A 433 12.47 15.44 -12.68
C SER A 433 13.64 16.29 -13.18
N ASP A 434 14.85 16.09 -12.65
CA ASP A 434 16.08 16.76 -13.07
C ASP A 434 16.45 16.49 -14.54
N MET A 435 16.06 15.32 -15.05
CA MET A 435 16.18 14.95 -16.47
C MET A 435 15.11 15.62 -17.36
N GLY A 436 14.28 16.50 -16.80
CA GLY A 436 13.24 17.23 -17.52
C GLY A 436 11.98 16.38 -17.83
N LYS A 437 11.73 15.28 -17.13
CA LYS A 437 10.50 14.51 -17.30
C LYS A 437 9.31 15.21 -16.67
N VAL A 438 8.13 15.08 -17.27
CA VAL A 438 6.87 15.49 -16.66
C VAL A 438 6.34 14.29 -15.87
N ILE A 439 6.11 14.47 -14.58
CA ILE A 439 5.81 13.35 -13.67
C ILE A 439 4.51 13.60 -12.93
N PHE A 440 3.58 12.66 -13.02
CA PHE A 440 2.37 12.62 -12.20
C PHE A 440 2.46 11.45 -11.24
N VAL A 441 2.15 11.69 -9.97
CA VAL A 441 2.13 10.67 -8.92
C VAL A 441 0.76 10.66 -8.27
N VAL A 442 -0.02 9.63 -8.54
CA VAL A 442 -1.25 9.38 -7.78
C VAL A 442 -0.87 8.79 -6.44
N THR A 443 -1.28 9.43 -5.36
CA THR A 443 -0.95 8.92 -4.03
C THR A 443 -1.84 9.49 -2.93
N HIS A 444 -2.01 8.71 -1.85
CA HIS A 444 -2.61 9.10 -0.57
C HIS A 444 -1.56 9.30 0.53
N ASP A 445 -0.31 9.32 0.16
CA ASP A 445 0.83 9.33 1.06
C ASP A 445 1.37 10.76 1.25
N TYR A 446 0.89 11.43 2.30
CA TYR A 446 1.28 12.81 2.62
C TYR A 446 2.79 12.95 2.85
N GLU A 447 3.41 12.00 3.59
CA GLU A 447 4.84 12.01 3.86
C GLU A 447 5.65 11.96 2.55
N PHE A 448 5.24 11.12 1.60
CA PHE A 448 5.86 11.04 0.29
C PHE A 448 5.66 12.31 -0.55
N VAL A 449 4.45 12.90 -0.52
CA VAL A 449 4.17 14.16 -1.21
C VAL A 449 5.08 15.28 -0.71
N CYS A 450 5.23 15.42 0.62
CA CYS A 450 6.09 16.41 1.24
C CYS A 450 7.57 16.29 0.79
N ARG A 451 8.03 15.08 0.47
CA ARG A 451 9.42 14.80 0.12
C ARG A 451 9.70 14.83 -1.37
N THR A 452 8.67 14.69 -2.21
CA THR A 452 8.86 14.35 -3.62
C THR A 452 8.20 15.35 -4.57
N CYS A 453 7.02 15.86 -4.23
CA CYS A 453 6.19 16.62 -5.15
C CYS A 453 6.34 18.14 -4.95
N GLY A 454 6.32 18.88 -6.05
CA GLY A 454 6.33 20.35 -6.00
C GLY A 454 4.96 20.99 -6.21
N ARG A 455 3.97 20.20 -6.64
CA ARG A 455 2.62 20.65 -6.97
C ARG A 455 1.60 19.57 -6.65
N VAL A 456 0.41 19.98 -6.26
CA VAL A 456 -0.69 19.09 -5.89
C VAL A 456 -1.91 19.44 -6.74
N LEU A 457 -2.45 18.42 -7.40
CA LEU A 457 -3.69 18.43 -8.17
C LEU A 457 -4.75 17.65 -7.40
N HIS A 458 -5.76 18.33 -6.90
CA HIS A 458 -6.86 17.71 -6.17
C HIS A 458 -8.04 17.42 -7.09
N LEU A 459 -8.37 16.15 -7.23
CA LEU A 459 -9.52 15.64 -7.99
C LEU A 459 -10.64 15.28 -7.04
N ASP A 460 -11.78 15.91 -7.23
CA ASP A 460 -13.02 15.61 -6.52
C ASP A 460 -14.25 16.08 -7.31
N GLY A 461 -15.45 15.59 -6.94
CA GLY A 461 -16.71 16.05 -7.54
C GLY A 461 -16.77 15.96 -9.07
N GLY A 462 -15.97 15.06 -9.67
CA GLY A 462 -15.92 14.88 -11.12
C GLY A 462 -15.02 15.85 -11.88
N GLY A 463 -14.12 16.58 -11.22
CA GLY A 463 -13.21 17.53 -11.87
C GLY A 463 -11.98 17.87 -11.05
N ILE A 464 -11.18 18.83 -11.54
CA ILE A 464 -10.08 19.44 -10.80
C ILE A 464 -10.69 20.51 -9.88
N GLN A 465 -10.59 20.30 -8.58
CA GLN A 465 -11.05 21.26 -7.58
C GLN A 465 -9.94 22.25 -7.24
N ASP A 466 -8.71 21.76 -7.12
CA ASP A 466 -7.55 22.57 -6.79
C ASP A 466 -6.34 22.13 -7.59
N ASP A 467 -5.51 23.12 -7.96
CA ASP A 467 -4.24 22.96 -8.64
C ASP A 467 -3.27 23.99 -8.06
N MET A 468 -2.39 23.56 -7.17
CA MET A 468 -1.56 24.48 -6.40
C MET A 468 -0.14 23.97 -6.17
N ASN A 469 0.81 24.87 -6.13
CA ASN A 469 2.18 24.56 -5.76
C ASN A 469 2.26 24.24 -4.26
N LEU A 470 3.13 23.31 -3.89
CA LEU A 470 3.47 22.99 -2.51
C LEU A 470 4.35 24.11 -1.95
N THR A 471 3.72 25.05 -1.26
CA THR A 471 4.34 26.23 -0.63
C THR A 471 3.85 26.35 0.80
N GLU A 472 4.53 27.15 1.63
CA GLU A 472 4.09 27.42 3.01
C GLU A 472 2.66 27.99 3.05
N GLU A 473 2.32 28.85 2.11
CA GLU A 473 0.98 29.49 2.01
C GLU A 473 -0.12 28.44 1.71
N ASN A 474 0.15 27.49 0.82
CA ASN A 474 -0.82 26.49 0.40
C ASN A 474 -0.85 25.25 1.32
N LEU A 475 0.16 25.09 2.17
CA LEU A 475 0.32 23.90 3.03
C LEU A 475 -0.90 23.59 3.90
N PRO A 476 -1.57 24.57 4.55
CA PRO A 476 -2.76 24.29 5.36
C PRO A 476 -3.86 23.62 4.54
N LYS A 477 -4.14 24.12 3.33
CA LYS A 477 -5.15 23.55 2.45
C LYS A 477 -4.74 22.17 1.91
N ILE A 478 -3.45 21.99 1.59
CA ILE A 478 -2.94 20.69 1.16
C ILE A 478 -3.07 19.64 2.28
N LYS A 479 -2.82 20.02 3.54
CA LYS A 479 -3.04 19.15 4.71
C LYS A 479 -4.49 18.66 4.82
N GLU A 480 -5.48 19.51 4.48
CA GLU A 480 -6.89 19.12 4.48
C GLU A 480 -7.17 17.97 3.50
N PHE A 481 -6.52 17.93 2.33
CA PHE A 481 -6.69 16.84 1.35
C PHE A 481 -6.22 15.46 1.88
N PHE A 482 -5.36 15.47 2.89
CA PHE A 482 -4.81 14.28 3.55
C PHE A 482 -5.36 14.10 4.97
N ASP A 483 -6.39 14.84 5.35
CA ASP A 483 -6.98 14.80 6.71
C ASP A 483 -5.92 14.94 7.83
N VAL A 484 -4.85 15.68 7.57
CA VAL A 484 -3.77 15.97 8.54
C VAL A 484 -4.19 17.17 9.37
N ARG A 485 -4.80 16.90 10.55
CA ARG A 485 -5.32 17.90 11.50
C ARG A 485 -4.42 18.07 12.71
#